data_a0b8921bf43ca3a1baa86933285d9979
#
_entry.id   a0b8921bf43ca3a1baa86933285d9979
#
_cell.length_a   1.000
_cell.length_b   1.000
_cell.length_c   1.000
_cell.angle_alpha   90.00
_cell.angle_beta   90.00
_cell.angle_gamma   90.00
#
_symmetry.space_group_name_H-M   'P 1'
#
loop_
_entity.id
_entity.type
_entity.pdbx_description
1 polymer ?
#
loop_
_entity_poly.entity_id
_entity_poly.type
_entity_poly.pdbx_seq_one_letter_code
_entity_poly.pdbx_strand_id
1 'polypeptide(L)'
;MIYRFLLLVMLITVGFPRPLKAEVTTDGTILIITSYNPETRSISDNLSAFMDEYKLRGGKRLITIESMNCKNLSEAHLWKERMASILEKYERTAAPSLIILLGQEAWASFISQNSEIAKKTPAMCGMVSANTVVLPEDSVDLVKWSPDSKDIFKDFPDYNIVSGYVYQYNVDKNIELMRRFYPNMKKVAFISDNTYGGLSMQAFVKKEMKKYPELELMLLDGRTSSFLEVSERIRHLSNDVCVLVGTWRIDCTENYVMGNTTYMLRDANPTLPVFTIASVGLGHWALGGYTPVYHKVGKEIAGATYNFLDGETGSETGVVPVPGNYVFDVKRMHQFGLDSINLPKGAELINKTPGFYEQYKYWVIGVVAAFMFLIACFLIAVYYIVRINHLKDNLEKSGEELLVAKEKAEEANRLKTAFLANMSHEIRTPLNAIVGFSNVLVGDDAK
;
A
#
# COMPACT_ATOMS: atom_id res chain seq x y z
N MET A 1 5.60 64.11 -20.62
CA MET A 1 6.74 63.60 -19.79
C MET A 1 6.35 63.40 -18.34
N ILE A 2 5.51 64.22 -17.73
CA ILE A 2 5.08 64.16 -16.34
C ILE A 2 4.23 62.91 -15.99
N TYR A 3 3.36 62.43 -16.89
CA TYR A 3 2.54 61.24 -16.69
C TYR A 3 3.32 59.91 -16.65
N ARG A 4 4.46 59.82 -17.33
CA ARG A 4 5.33 58.65 -17.26
C ARG A 4 6.16 58.57 -15.98
N PHE A 5 6.42 59.71 -15.36
CA PHE A 5 7.14 59.81 -14.11
C PHE A 5 6.24 59.45 -12.91
N LEU A 6 4.98 59.85 -12.96
CA LEU A 6 3.96 59.47 -11.93
C LEU A 6 3.63 57.98 -11.94
N LEU A 7 3.64 57.32 -13.13
CA LEU A 7 3.42 55.87 -13.24
C LEU A 7 4.62 55.06 -12.71
N LEU A 8 5.83 55.58 -12.83
CA LEU A 8 7.05 54.98 -12.29
C LEU A 8 7.14 55.10 -10.75
N VAL A 9 6.64 56.20 -10.18
CA VAL A 9 6.61 56.41 -8.73
C VAL A 9 5.50 55.57 -8.08
N MET A 10 4.39 55.30 -8.79
CA MET A 10 3.32 54.46 -8.30
C MET A 10 3.68 52.97 -8.32
N LEU A 11 4.63 52.51 -9.18
CA LEU A 11 5.14 51.15 -9.22
C LEU A 11 6.19 50.86 -8.10
N ILE A 12 6.73 51.85 -7.46
CA ILE A 12 7.72 51.70 -6.37
C ILE A 12 7.04 51.60 -4.98
N THR A 13 5.74 51.93 -4.89
CA THR A 13 4.96 51.82 -3.63
C THR A 13 4.15 50.52 -3.51
N VAL A 14 4.18 49.60 -4.52
CA VAL A 14 3.70 48.23 -4.34
C VAL A 14 4.76 47.52 -3.52
N GLY A 15 4.50 47.48 -2.22
CA GLY A 15 5.42 46.96 -1.22
C GLY A 15 5.95 45.58 -1.60
N PHE A 16 7.27 45.47 -1.61
CA PHE A 16 7.93 44.17 -1.49
C PHE A 16 7.25 43.43 -0.33
N PRO A 17 6.76 42.20 -0.56
CA PRO A 17 6.30 41.42 0.57
C PRO A 17 7.48 41.34 1.55
N ARG A 18 7.34 41.98 2.70
CA ARG A 18 8.29 41.74 3.79
C ARG A 18 8.41 40.23 3.92
N PRO A 19 9.62 39.64 3.90
CA PRO A 19 9.76 38.25 4.27
C PRO A 19 9.10 38.14 5.63
N LEU A 20 8.05 37.36 5.75
CA LEU A 20 7.51 36.87 7.00
C LEU A 20 8.69 36.19 7.68
N LYS A 21 9.40 36.93 8.56
CA LYS A 21 10.23 36.28 9.55
C LYS A 21 9.23 35.43 10.35
N ALA A 22 9.23 34.14 10.11
CA ALA A 22 8.66 33.22 11.06
C ALA A 22 9.33 33.61 12.41
N GLU A 23 8.56 34.11 13.36
CA GLU A 23 9.01 34.22 14.75
C GLU A 23 9.25 32.77 15.18
N VAL A 24 10.51 32.36 15.08
CA VAL A 24 11.01 31.17 15.76
C VAL A 24 10.89 31.52 17.24
N THR A 25 9.85 31.02 17.88
CA THR A 25 9.74 31.14 19.33
C THR A 25 10.93 30.38 19.90
N THR A 26 11.75 31.11 20.65
CA THR A 26 12.95 30.60 21.34
C THR A 26 12.60 29.71 22.54
N ASP A 27 11.34 29.33 22.71
CA ASP A 27 10.85 28.48 23.80
C ASP A 27 11.23 27.00 23.56
N GLY A 28 12.55 26.74 23.58
CA GLY A 28 13.13 25.43 23.59
C GLY A 28 13.23 24.76 22.22
N THR A 29 14.21 23.91 22.05
CA THR A 29 14.49 23.13 20.85
C THR A 29 13.98 21.69 20.98
N ILE A 30 13.64 21.07 19.88
CA ILE A 30 13.40 19.62 19.77
C ILE A 30 14.68 19.01 19.25
N LEU A 31 15.26 18.07 19.99
CA LEU A 31 16.43 17.30 19.56
C LEU A 31 15.99 15.93 19.09
N ILE A 32 16.18 15.62 17.81
CA ILE A 32 15.96 14.28 17.26
C ILE A 32 17.30 13.58 17.13
N ILE A 33 17.44 12.40 17.76
CA ILE A 33 18.65 11.58 17.67
C ILE A 33 18.30 10.30 16.92
N THR A 34 19.00 10.05 15.81
CA THR A 34 18.75 8.90 14.95
C THR A 34 19.84 7.85 15.10
N SER A 35 19.49 6.55 15.07
CA SER A 35 20.45 5.44 15.06
C SER A 35 21.37 5.48 13.85
N TYR A 36 20.81 5.78 12.69
CA TYR A 36 21.50 5.75 11.39
C TYR A 36 21.47 7.13 10.73
N ASN A 37 22.22 7.26 9.63
CA ASN A 37 22.21 8.47 8.83
C ASN A 37 20.77 8.87 8.46
N PRO A 38 20.38 10.14 8.63
CA PRO A 38 19.06 10.67 8.28
C PRO A 38 18.62 10.42 6.83
N GLU A 39 19.57 10.22 5.90
CA GLU A 39 19.30 9.91 4.50
C GLU A 39 18.93 8.43 4.27
N THR A 40 19.16 7.56 5.26
CA THR A 40 18.70 6.17 5.17
C THR A 40 17.19 6.12 5.01
N ARG A 41 16.69 5.40 4.03
CA ARG A 41 15.28 5.40 3.61
C ARG A 41 14.29 5.31 4.78
N SER A 42 14.50 4.38 5.71
CA SER A 42 13.57 4.22 6.84
C SER A 42 13.56 5.41 7.80
N ILE A 43 14.74 6.02 8.04
CA ILE A 43 14.86 7.23 8.88
C ILE A 43 14.32 8.44 8.15
N SER A 44 14.74 8.65 6.90
CA SER A 44 14.27 9.75 6.03
C SER A 44 12.75 9.80 5.90
N ASP A 45 12.13 8.64 5.67
CA ASP A 45 10.68 8.51 5.56
C ASP A 45 9.94 8.92 6.85
N ASN A 46 10.48 8.54 8.01
CA ASN A 46 9.90 8.90 9.31
C ASN A 46 10.14 10.38 9.66
N LEU A 47 11.34 10.91 9.37
CA LEU A 47 11.66 12.33 9.56
C LEU A 47 10.78 13.22 8.68
N SER A 48 10.62 12.88 7.40
CA SER A 48 9.75 13.63 6.48
C SER A 48 8.31 13.62 6.97
N ALA A 49 7.79 12.46 7.36
CA ALA A 49 6.44 12.34 7.88
C ALA A 49 6.25 13.13 9.19
N PHE A 50 7.28 13.15 10.05
CA PHE A 50 7.30 13.96 11.27
C PHE A 50 7.25 15.47 10.95
N MET A 51 8.15 15.95 10.07
CA MET A 51 8.24 17.36 9.72
C MET A 51 6.94 17.88 9.10
N ASP A 52 6.35 17.11 8.18
CA ASP A 52 5.11 17.48 7.49
C ASP A 52 3.94 17.57 8.49
N GLU A 53 3.78 16.58 9.36
CA GLU A 53 2.70 16.52 10.33
C GLU A 53 2.87 17.58 11.42
N TYR A 54 4.10 17.77 11.95
CA TYR A 54 4.38 18.77 12.97
C TYR A 54 4.09 20.20 12.46
N LYS A 55 4.51 20.50 11.23
CA LYS A 55 4.19 21.76 10.55
C LYS A 55 2.69 21.92 10.29
N LEU A 56 2.01 20.86 9.84
CA LEU A 56 0.56 20.87 9.58
C LEU A 56 -0.24 21.23 10.86
N ARG A 57 0.20 20.73 12.01
CA ARG A 57 -0.41 21.05 13.32
C ARG A 57 -0.08 22.43 13.83
N GLY A 58 0.82 23.16 13.19
CA GLY A 58 1.21 24.51 13.58
C GLY A 58 2.45 24.57 14.47
N GLY A 59 3.21 23.48 14.59
CA GLY A 59 4.47 23.44 15.35
C GLY A 59 5.50 24.44 14.80
N LYS A 60 6.15 25.20 15.66
CA LYS A 60 7.06 26.29 15.29
C LYS A 60 8.45 26.18 15.93
N ARG A 61 8.68 25.18 16.78
CA ARG A 61 9.95 25.03 17.49
C ARG A 61 11.08 24.63 16.56
N LEU A 62 12.28 25.05 16.88
CA LEU A 62 13.49 24.65 16.17
C LEU A 62 13.73 23.16 16.39
N ILE A 63 13.95 22.43 15.30
CA ILE A 63 14.28 20.99 15.32
C ILE A 63 15.74 20.85 14.94
N THR A 64 16.51 20.17 15.79
CA THR A 64 17.89 19.80 15.51
C THR A 64 17.98 18.28 15.40
N ILE A 65 18.71 17.79 14.41
CA ILE A 65 18.90 16.36 14.17
C ILE A 65 20.36 16.00 14.39
N GLU A 66 20.61 15.01 15.24
CA GLU A 66 21.91 14.39 15.47
C GLU A 66 21.86 12.92 15.03
N SER A 67 22.91 12.44 14.41
CA SER A 67 23.02 11.03 13.99
C SER A 67 24.06 10.30 14.82
N MET A 68 23.63 9.17 15.38
CA MET A 68 24.55 8.23 16.03
C MET A 68 25.45 7.50 15.02
N ASN A 69 24.98 7.39 13.77
CA ASN A 69 25.69 6.67 12.71
C ASN A 69 26.20 5.28 13.18
N CYS A 70 25.32 4.55 13.87
CA CYS A 70 25.63 3.23 14.38
C CYS A 70 25.91 2.24 13.23
N LYS A 71 26.89 1.37 13.39
CA LYS A 71 27.25 0.37 12.39
C LYS A 71 27.15 -1.04 12.99
N ASN A 72 28.28 -1.59 13.40
CA ASN A 72 28.37 -2.97 13.86
C ASN A 72 28.15 -3.06 15.37
N LEU A 73 27.60 -4.19 15.83
CA LEU A 73 27.36 -4.44 17.26
C LEU A 73 28.68 -4.43 18.08
N SER A 74 29.80 -4.73 17.45
CA SER A 74 31.13 -4.63 18.06
C SER A 74 31.47 -3.21 18.56
N GLU A 75 30.82 -2.19 17.99
CA GLU A 75 30.97 -0.78 18.40
C GLU A 75 29.97 -0.35 19.49
N ALA A 76 29.23 -1.26 20.12
CA ALA A 76 28.14 -0.89 21.05
C ALA A 76 28.59 0.02 22.21
N HIS A 77 29.81 -0.18 22.77
CA HIS A 77 30.38 0.70 23.79
C HIS A 77 30.65 2.12 23.26
N LEU A 78 31.09 2.26 21.99
CA LEU A 78 31.31 3.55 21.35
C LEU A 78 29.98 4.29 21.08
N TRP A 79 28.88 3.58 20.91
CA TRP A 79 27.56 4.24 20.80
C TRP A 79 27.15 4.93 22.09
N LYS A 80 27.45 4.31 23.23
CA LYS A 80 27.23 4.91 24.55
C LYS A 80 28.04 6.18 24.71
N GLU A 81 29.37 6.17 24.39
CA GLU A 81 30.23 7.34 24.40
C GLU A 81 29.75 8.45 23.48
N ARG A 82 29.32 8.09 22.26
CA ARG A 82 28.78 9.05 21.27
C ARG A 82 27.50 9.72 21.77
N MET A 83 26.59 8.96 22.38
CA MET A 83 25.38 9.52 23.01
C MET A 83 25.76 10.47 24.16
N ALA A 84 26.70 10.10 25.02
CA ALA A 84 27.18 10.96 26.09
C ALA A 84 27.71 12.29 25.53
N SER A 85 28.52 12.25 24.48
CA SER A 85 29.07 13.45 23.82
C SER A 85 27.97 14.34 23.20
N ILE A 86 26.94 13.75 22.61
CA ILE A 86 25.80 14.52 22.10
C ILE A 86 25.08 15.21 23.26
N LEU A 87 24.73 14.47 24.30
CA LEU A 87 24.00 15.06 25.46
C LEU A 87 24.79 16.13 26.14
N GLU A 88 26.10 15.97 26.39
CA GLU A 88 27.00 16.94 26.97
C GLU A 88 27.07 18.23 26.14
N LYS A 89 27.07 18.16 24.81
CA LYS A 89 27.00 19.32 23.92
C LYS A 89 25.75 20.16 24.21
N TYR A 90 24.60 19.55 24.38
CA TYR A 90 23.33 20.26 24.65
C TYR A 90 23.21 20.71 26.12
N GLU A 91 23.78 19.99 27.07
CA GLU A 91 23.84 20.40 28.45
C GLU A 91 24.65 21.70 28.62
N ARG A 92 25.74 21.85 27.85
CA ARG A 92 26.59 23.06 27.87
C ARG A 92 26.02 24.25 27.08
N THR A 93 25.19 24.01 26.10
CA THR A 93 24.66 25.09 25.23
C THR A 93 23.27 25.53 25.66
N ALA A 94 22.28 24.70 25.39
CA ALA A 94 20.88 24.90 25.79
C ALA A 94 20.19 23.55 25.82
N ALA A 95 19.68 23.13 26.97
CA ALA A 95 18.96 21.87 27.10
C ALA A 95 17.72 21.87 26.21
N PRO A 96 17.49 20.80 25.44
CA PRO A 96 16.30 20.70 24.59
C PRO A 96 15.05 20.53 25.46
N SER A 97 13.92 21.05 24.96
CA SER A 97 12.62 20.85 25.61
C SER A 97 12.10 19.42 25.47
N LEU A 98 12.58 18.72 24.43
CA LEU A 98 12.20 17.35 24.13
C LEU A 98 13.33 16.66 23.36
N ILE A 99 13.62 15.41 23.72
CA ILE A 99 14.50 14.52 22.98
C ILE A 99 13.65 13.44 22.29
N ILE A 100 13.80 13.26 20.98
CA ILE A 100 13.14 12.20 20.20
C ILE A 100 14.19 11.23 19.72
N LEU A 101 14.03 9.94 20.06
CA LEU A 101 14.96 8.87 19.74
C LEU A 101 14.35 7.99 18.63
N LEU A 102 14.99 7.96 17.46
CA LEU A 102 14.55 7.19 16.31
C LEU A 102 15.52 6.04 16.02
N GLY A 103 15.08 4.82 16.35
CA GLY A 103 15.82 3.58 16.14
C GLY A 103 16.34 2.97 17.43
N GLN A 104 16.58 1.66 17.38
CA GLN A 104 16.89 0.85 18.56
C GLN A 104 18.24 1.19 19.20
N GLU A 105 19.27 1.48 18.41
CA GLU A 105 20.60 1.81 18.89
C GLU A 105 20.67 3.17 19.58
N ALA A 106 19.96 4.18 19.02
CA ALA A 106 19.84 5.48 19.66
C ALA A 106 19.09 5.38 21.00
N TRP A 107 17.99 4.62 21.01
CA TRP A 107 17.25 4.32 22.23
C TRP A 107 18.13 3.61 23.28
N ALA A 108 18.79 2.52 22.90
CA ALA A 108 19.66 1.76 23.79
C ALA A 108 20.77 2.62 24.36
N SER A 109 21.39 3.43 23.51
CA SER A 109 22.47 4.34 23.93
C SER A 109 21.98 5.38 24.96
N PHE A 110 20.75 5.90 24.76
CA PHE A 110 20.14 6.88 25.65
C PHE A 110 19.82 6.29 27.02
N ILE A 111 19.14 5.16 27.08
CA ILE A 111 18.78 4.51 28.36
C ILE A 111 19.98 3.89 29.09
N SER A 112 21.14 3.84 28.43
CA SER A 112 22.41 3.43 29.03
C SER A 112 23.21 4.60 29.63
N GLN A 113 22.68 5.85 29.53
CA GLN A 113 23.30 7.01 30.14
C GLN A 113 22.90 7.15 31.61
N ASN A 114 23.82 7.65 32.42
CA ASN A 114 23.53 7.99 33.82
C ASN A 114 23.60 9.50 34.08
N SER A 115 23.42 10.32 33.02
CA SER A 115 23.47 11.79 33.11
C SER A 115 22.12 12.36 33.49
N GLU A 116 22.16 13.56 34.18
CA GLU A 116 20.96 14.28 34.58
C GLU A 116 20.10 14.70 33.38
N ILE A 117 20.73 15.14 32.28
CA ILE A 117 20.02 15.52 31.04
C ILE A 117 19.24 14.34 30.46
N ALA A 118 19.79 13.13 30.46
CA ALA A 118 19.09 11.93 29.95
C ALA A 118 17.89 11.56 30.83
N LYS A 119 17.98 11.75 32.15
CA LYS A 119 16.93 11.38 33.09
C LYS A 119 15.83 12.43 33.18
N LYS A 120 16.18 13.72 33.21
CA LYS A 120 15.22 14.82 33.45
C LYS A 120 14.54 15.35 32.19
N THR A 121 15.25 15.38 31.06
CA THR A 121 14.67 15.89 29.81
C THR A 121 13.56 14.97 29.32
N PRO A 122 12.38 15.51 28.98
CA PRO A 122 11.33 14.72 28.38
C PRO A 122 11.85 13.99 27.13
N ALA A 123 11.54 12.70 27.01
CA ALA A 123 11.98 11.88 25.89
C ALA A 123 10.82 11.15 25.23
N MET A 124 10.88 11.01 23.92
CA MET A 124 9.98 10.19 23.10
C MET A 124 10.80 9.21 22.28
N CYS A 125 10.20 8.07 21.94
CA CYS A 125 10.87 7.08 21.12
C CYS A 125 10.00 6.56 20.00
N GLY A 126 10.66 6.15 18.90
CA GLY A 126 10.03 5.48 17.77
C GLY A 126 10.99 4.57 17.04
N MET A 127 10.43 3.61 16.28
CA MET A 127 11.22 2.57 15.60
C MET A 127 12.05 1.71 16.58
N VAL A 128 11.54 1.52 17.80
CA VAL A 128 12.21 0.75 18.86
C VAL A 128 11.36 -0.45 19.28
N SER A 129 12.01 -1.47 19.84
CA SER A 129 11.33 -2.60 20.47
C SER A 129 10.94 -2.23 21.90
N ALA A 130 9.81 -2.76 22.38
CA ALA A 130 9.41 -2.68 23.78
C ALA A 130 10.43 -3.36 24.71
N ASN A 131 11.15 -4.36 24.20
CA ASN A 131 12.22 -5.04 24.89
C ASN A 131 13.58 -4.57 24.37
N THR A 132 14.47 -4.26 25.28
CA THR A 132 15.77 -3.63 25.01
C THR A 132 16.86 -4.24 25.87
N VAL A 133 18.10 -3.94 25.56
CA VAL A 133 19.29 -4.34 26.31
C VAL A 133 20.10 -3.09 26.62
N VAL A 134 20.60 -2.97 27.85
CA VAL A 134 21.50 -1.91 28.25
C VAL A 134 22.87 -2.17 27.66
N LEU A 135 23.49 -1.12 27.10
CA LEU A 135 24.82 -1.22 26.50
C LEU A 135 25.90 -1.38 27.57
N PRO A 136 26.98 -2.10 27.28
CA PRO A 136 28.08 -2.28 28.22
C PRO A 136 28.87 -0.98 28.40
N GLU A 137 29.59 -0.88 29.52
CA GLU A 137 30.50 0.25 29.80
C GLU A 137 31.73 0.19 28.90
N ASP A 138 32.31 -1.00 28.76
CA ASP A 138 33.53 -1.25 28.03
C ASP A 138 33.29 -2.21 26.87
N SER A 139 34.31 -2.39 26.03
CA SER A 139 34.30 -3.40 24.99
C SER A 139 34.07 -4.79 25.59
N VAL A 140 33.17 -5.56 24.99
CA VAL A 140 32.81 -6.91 25.43
C VAL A 140 33.06 -7.93 24.34
N ASP A 141 33.37 -9.14 24.76
CA ASP A 141 33.35 -10.29 23.86
C ASP A 141 31.93 -10.63 23.47
N LEU A 142 31.56 -10.32 22.23
CA LEU A 142 30.17 -10.49 21.71
C LEU A 142 29.70 -11.94 21.82
N VAL A 143 30.59 -12.91 21.72
CA VAL A 143 30.29 -14.34 21.82
C VAL A 143 29.78 -14.68 23.23
N LYS A 144 30.41 -14.08 24.25
CA LYS A 144 30.09 -14.31 25.66
C LYS A 144 29.02 -13.35 26.19
N TRP A 145 28.75 -12.26 25.48
CA TRP A 145 27.83 -11.25 25.96
C TRP A 145 26.37 -11.77 25.92
N SER A 146 25.82 -12.01 27.11
CA SER A 146 24.46 -12.51 27.27
C SER A 146 23.69 -11.61 28.25
N PRO A 147 23.31 -10.40 27.79
CA PRO A 147 22.61 -9.42 28.63
C PRO A 147 21.17 -9.82 28.95
N ASP A 148 20.62 -9.24 30.02
CA ASP A 148 19.22 -9.38 30.36
C ASP A 148 18.34 -8.49 29.53
N SER A 149 17.18 -9.00 29.14
CA SER A 149 16.14 -8.22 28.48
C SER A 149 15.42 -7.32 29.47
N LYS A 150 15.38 -6.02 29.18
CA LYS A 150 14.65 -4.98 29.90
C LYS A 150 13.37 -4.59 29.16
N ASP A 151 12.37 -4.17 29.92
CA ASP A 151 11.05 -3.78 29.40
C ASP A 151 10.89 -2.25 29.54
N ILE A 152 10.62 -1.56 28.44
CA ILE A 152 10.47 -0.10 28.39
C ILE A 152 9.36 0.40 29.33
N PHE A 153 8.34 -0.40 29.55
CA PHE A 153 7.20 -0.01 30.40
C PHE A 153 7.48 -0.12 31.90
N LYS A 154 8.56 -0.83 32.31
CA LYS A 154 8.78 -1.21 33.71
C LYS A 154 10.17 -0.87 34.23
N ASP A 155 11.19 -1.02 33.38
CA ASP A 155 12.58 -1.10 33.88
C ASP A 155 13.34 0.24 33.82
N PHE A 156 12.66 1.35 33.40
CA PHE A 156 13.26 2.68 33.22
C PHE A 156 12.49 3.81 33.94
N PRO A 157 12.13 3.64 35.26
CA PRO A 157 11.32 4.63 35.98
C PRO A 157 12.06 5.97 36.20
N ASP A 158 13.39 5.97 36.14
CA ASP A 158 14.22 7.16 36.36
C ASP A 158 14.27 8.07 35.12
N TYR A 159 13.82 7.63 33.98
CA TYR A 159 13.81 8.40 32.75
C TYR A 159 12.45 9.04 32.51
N ASN A 160 12.45 10.29 32.08
CA ASN A 160 11.23 11.04 31.78
C ASN A 160 10.72 10.71 30.38
N ILE A 161 10.21 9.47 30.18
CA ILE A 161 9.68 9.00 28.91
C ILE A 161 8.21 9.42 28.81
N VAL A 162 7.93 10.47 28.05
CA VAL A 162 6.62 11.10 27.98
C VAL A 162 5.72 10.47 26.92
N SER A 163 6.27 9.90 25.84
CA SER A 163 5.51 9.18 24.82
C SER A 163 6.42 8.29 23.98
N GLY A 164 5.84 7.44 23.16
CA GLY A 164 6.58 6.61 22.21
C GLY A 164 5.71 5.59 21.51
N TYR A 165 6.22 5.07 20.38
CA TYR A 165 5.60 4.01 19.60
C TYR A 165 6.58 2.86 19.44
N VAL A 166 6.26 1.74 20.10
CA VAL A 166 7.20 0.62 20.25
C VAL A 166 6.66 -0.68 19.66
N TYR A 167 7.54 -1.43 19.00
CA TYR A 167 7.19 -2.76 18.49
C TYR A 167 7.19 -3.76 19.65
N GLN A 168 6.05 -4.40 19.87
CA GLN A 168 5.91 -5.43 20.90
C GLN A 168 5.94 -6.80 20.26
N TYR A 169 7.05 -7.51 20.41
CA TYR A 169 7.16 -8.90 20.03
C TYR A 169 6.42 -9.78 21.05
N ASN A 170 5.87 -10.90 20.58
CA ASN A 170 5.10 -11.79 21.45
C ASN A 170 5.51 -13.24 21.24
N VAL A 171 6.32 -13.76 22.16
CA VAL A 171 6.79 -15.14 22.14
C VAL A 171 5.64 -16.10 22.44
N ASP A 172 4.80 -15.80 23.44
CA ASP A 172 3.72 -16.68 23.89
C ASP A 172 2.75 -17.00 22.75
N LYS A 173 2.30 -15.96 22.00
CA LYS A 173 1.41 -16.15 20.83
C LYS A 173 2.05 -16.98 19.73
N ASN A 174 3.35 -16.82 19.51
CA ASN A 174 4.07 -17.62 18.51
C ASN A 174 4.26 -19.07 18.96
N ILE A 175 4.56 -19.32 20.24
CA ILE A 175 4.62 -20.68 20.80
C ILE A 175 3.25 -21.37 20.74
N GLU A 176 2.17 -20.69 21.14
CA GLU A 176 0.81 -21.22 21.03
C GLU A 176 0.46 -21.56 19.57
N LEU A 177 0.86 -20.69 18.63
CA LEU A 177 0.67 -20.92 17.21
C LEU A 177 1.43 -22.15 16.73
N MET A 178 2.72 -22.28 17.06
CA MET A 178 3.54 -23.43 16.72
C MET A 178 2.93 -24.72 17.27
N ARG A 179 2.51 -24.76 18.55
CA ARG A 179 1.86 -25.91 19.17
C ARG A 179 0.54 -26.29 18.49
N ARG A 180 -0.22 -25.30 18.03
CA ARG A 180 -1.47 -25.55 17.31
C ARG A 180 -1.24 -26.33 16.02
N PHE A 181 -0.20 -25.99 15.27
CA PHE A 181 0.12 -26.64 14.01
C PHE A 181 1.00 -27.88 14.17
N TYR A 182 1.87 -27.86 15.18
CA TYR A 182 2.86 -28.92 15.45
C TYR A 182 2.81 -29.33 16.93
N PRO A 183 1.76 -30.05 17.36
CA PRO A 183 1.53 -30.36 18.78
C PRO A 183 2.63 -31.25 19.38
N ASN A 184 3.37 -31.98 18.56
CA ASN A 184 4.47 -32.86 18.97
C ASN A 184 5.85 -32.18 18.98
N MET A 185 5.91 -30.85 18.78
CA MET A 185 7.19 -30.15 18.84
C MET A 185 7.80 -30.22 20.22
N LYS A 186 9.11 -30.45 20.29
CA LYS A 186 9.89 -30.52 21.54
C LYS A 186 10.90 -29.39 21.62
N LYS A 187 11.27 -28.80 20.49
CA LYS A 187 12.35 -27.82 20.40
C LYS A 187 11.94 -26.60 19.57
N VAL A 188 12.44 -25.45 19.99
CA VAL A 188 12.34 -24.19 19.23
C VAL A 188 13.74 -23.76 18.84
N ALA A 189 14.05 -23.75 17.55
CA ALA A 189 15.28 -23.20 17.04
C ALA A 189 15.08 -21.71 16.75
N PHE A 190 15.66 -20.85 17.56
CA PHE A 190 15.56 -19.40 17.40
C PHE A 190 16.73 -18.85 16.61
N ILE A 191 16.43 -18.14 15.51
CA ILE A 191 17.43 -17.50 14.64
C ILE A 191 17.53 -16.01 14.97
N SER A 192 18.74 -15.56 15.29
CA SER A 192 19.07 -14.14 15.50
C SER A 192 20.41 -13.80 14.86
N ASP A 193 20.56 -12.55 14.42
CA ASP A 193 21.74 -12.06 13.74
C ASP A 193 22.72 -11.31 14.68
N ASN A 194 23.86 -10.87 14.12
CA ASN A 194 24.88 -10.07 14.80
C ASN A 194 24.57 -8.56 14.76
N THR A 195 23.29 -8.20 15.05
CA THR A 195 22.86 -6.81 15.21
C THR A 195 22.39 -6.57 16.65
N TYR A 196 22.26 -5.29 17.04
CA TYR A 196 21.64 -4.95 18.33
C TYR A 196 20.20 -5.49 18.42
N GLY A 197 19.43 -5.38 17.34
CA GLY A 197 18.07 -5.93 17.26
C GLY A 197 18.05 -7.44 17.46
N GLY A 198 18.98 -8.17 16.84
CA GLY A 198 19.13 -9.62 17.01
C GLY A 198 19.48 -10.01 18.45
N LEU A 199 20.44 -9.31 19.06
CA LEU A 199 20.83 -9.51 20.45
C LEU A 199 19.67 -9.23 21.43
N SER A 200 19.00 -8.09 21.27
CA SER A 200 17.88 -7.69 22.13
C SER A 200 16.71 -8.69 22.05
N MET A 201 16.38 -9.14 20.83
CA MET A 201 15.35 -10.14 20.62
C MET A 201 15.74 -11.51 21.18
N GLN A 202 17.00 -11.90 21.04
CA GLN A 202 17.51 -13.15 21.64
C GLN A 202 17.40 -13.12 23.17
N ALA A 203 17.79 -12.01 23.82
CA ALA A 203 17.66 -11.82 25.25
C ALA A 203 16.19 -11.91 25.69
N PHE A 204 15.29 -11.31 24.92
CA PHE A 204 13.85 -11.40 25.18
C PHE A 204 13.31 -12.82 25.04
N VAL A 205 13.63 -13.51 23.94
CA VAL A 205 13.18 -14.90 23.71
C VAL A 205 13.72 -15.82 24.81
N LYS A 206 14.99 -15.69 25.21
CA LYS A 206 15.55 -16.46 26.34
C LYS A 206 14.75 -16.22 27.65
N LYS A 207 14.34 -14.99 27.92
CA LYS A 207 13.56 -14.65 29.10
C LYS A 207 12.18 -15.28 29.04
N GLU A 208 11.48 -15.16 27.92
CA GLU A 208 10.11 -15.66 27.76
C GLU A 208 10.07 -17.21 27.71
N MET A 209 11.05 -17.85 27.09
CA MET A 209 11.12 -19.31 27.00
C MET A 209 11.28 -20.00 28.37
N LYS A 210 11.68 -19.29 29.43
CA LYS A 210 11.66 -19.84 30.81
C LYS A 210 10.25 -20.25 31.28
N LYS A 211 9.18 -19.73 30.65
CA LYS A 211 7.80 -20.10 30.91
C LYS A 211 7.42 -21.49 30.34
N TYR A 212 8.28 -22.02 29.46
CA TYR A 212 8.04 -23.27 28.73
C TYR A 212 9.19 -24.28 28.98
N PRO A 213 9.36 -24.76 30.22
CA PRO A 213 10.47 -25.63 30.60
C PRO A 213 10.47 -26.98 29.87
N GLU A 214 9.33 -27.36 29.31
CA GLU A 214 9.17 -28.59 28.50
C GLU A 214 9.68 -28.43 27.05
N LEU A 215 9.98 -27.20 26.58
CA LEU A 215 10.53 -26.93 25.26
C LEU A 215 12.01 -26.58 25.35
N GLU A 216 12.82 -27.29 24.61
CA GLU A 216 14.25 -26.96 24.46
C GLU A 216 14.44 -25.76 23.54
N LEU A 217 15.09 -24.70 24.03
CA LEU A 217 15.49 -23.56 23.19
C LEU A 217 16.87 -23.80 22.59
N MET A 218 16.96 -23.88 21.26
CA MET A 218 18.18 -23.94 20.48
C MET A 218 18.48 -22.57 19.89
N LEU A 219 19.64 -22.00 20.15
CA LEU A 219 20.04 -20.72 19.55
C LEU A 219 20.85 -20.95 18.28
N LEU A 220 20.36 -20.36 17.19
CA LEU A 220 21.06 -20.23 15.91
C LEU A 220 21.52 -18.77 15.83
N ASP A 221 22.65 -18.49 16.49
CA ASP A 221 23.13 -17.14 16.81
C ASP A 221 24.18 -16.68 15.80
N GLY A 222 23.82 -15.65 15.02
CA GLY A 222 24.71 -15.03 14.04
C GLY A 222 25.92 -14.31 14.65
N ARG A 223 25.97 -14.07 15.96
CA ARG A 223 27.17 -13.55 16.63
C ARG A 223 28.27 -14.60 16.76
N THR A 224 27.89 -15.88 16.79
CA THR A 224 28.81 -17.01 17.00
C THR A 224 28.99 -17.89 15.78
N SER A 225 28.09 -17.76 14.80
CA SER A 225 28.03 -18.62 13.63
C SER A 225 27.81 -17.83 12.35
N SER A 226 28.49 -18.22 11.30
CA SER A 226 28.25 -17.70 9.96
C SER A 226 26.94 -18.22 9.39
N PHE A 227 26.46 -17.58 8.31
CA PHE A 227 25.28 -18.01 7.57
C PHE A 227 25.38 -19.48 7.12
N LEU A 228 26.55 -19.90 6.66
CA LEU A 228 26.77 -21.27 6.21
C LEU A 228 26.71 -22.29 7.35
N GLU A 229 27.31 -21.98 8.50
CA GLU A 229 27.25 -22.84 9.70
C GLU A 229 25.82 -22.96 10.23
N VAL A 230 25.05 -21.86 10.27
CA VAL A 230 23.64 -21.91 10.66
C VAL A 230 22.83 -22.74 9.66
N SER A 231 23.06 -22.57 8.36
CA SER A 231 22.39 -23.38 7.32
C SER A 231 22.70 -24.88 7.48
N GLU A 232 23.95 -25.22 7.78
CA GLU A 232 24.37 -26.62 8.03
C GLU A 232 23.66 -27.18 9.28
N ARG A 233 23.61 -26.42 10.37
CA ARG A 233 22.87 -26.83 11.57
C ARG A 233 21.37 -27.04 11.27
N ILE A 234 20.73 -26.16 10.50
CA ILE A 234 19.33 -26.30 10.09
C ILE A 234 19.11 -27.58 9.28
N ARG A 235 20.06 -27.95 8.40
CA ARG A 235 19.99 -29.16 7.58
C ARG A 235 19.80 -30.43 8.41
N HIS A 236 20.41 -30.46 9.59
CA HIS A 236 20.42 -31.63 10.48
C HIS A 236 19.35 -31.56 11.58
N LEU A 237 18.45 -30.55 11.58
CA LEU A 237 17.36 -30.49 12.55
C LEU A 237 16.31 -31.57 12.28
N SER A 238 15.83 -32.18 13.35
CA SER A 238 14.77 -33.19 13.32
C SER A 238 13.37 -32.59 13.16
N ASN A 239 12.38 -33.39 12.80
CA ASN A 239 11.01 -32.95 12.57
C ASN A 239 10.22 -32.54 13.84
N ASP A 240 10.81 -32.71 15.03
CA ASP A 240 10.26 -32.23 16.29
C ASP A 240 10.70 -30.80 16.64
N VAL A 241 11.41 -30.13 15.70
CA VAL A 241 11.87 -28.75 15.83
C VAL A 241 10.98 -27.82 15.01
N CYS A 242 10.53 -26.73 15.61
CA CYS A 242 10.00 -25.57 14.89
C CYS A 242 11.03 -24.45 14.89
N VAL A 243 11.19 -23.79 13.75
CA VAL A 243 12.11 -22.65 13.63
C VAL A 243 11.33 -21.35 13.86
N LEU A 244 11.84 -20.50 14.75
CA LEU A 244 11.34 -19.14 14.98
C LEU A 244 12.41 -18.14 14.55
N VAL A 245 12.11 -17.35 13.52
CA VAL A 245 13.04 -16.34 12.99
C VAL A 245 12.77 -14.99 13.64
N GLY A 246 13.81 -14.43 14.25
CA GLY A 246 13.86 -13.03 14.67
C GLY A 246 14.35 -12.15 13.52
N THR A 247 15.66 -12.01 13.40
CA THR A 247 16.32 -11.25 12.34
C THR A 247 17.52 -12.03 11.77
N TRP A 248 17.84 -11.75 10.49
CA TRP A 248 19.07 -12.25 9.90
C TRP A 248 19.55 -11.28 8.81
N ARG A 249 20.52 -10.44 9.15
CA ARG A 249 21.11 -9.44 8.24
C ARG A 249 22.61 -9.49 8.21
N ILE A 250 23.25 -9.70 9.37
CA ILE A 250 24.70 -9.69 9.56
C ILE A 250 25.06 -10.88 10.45
N ASP A 251 26.07 -11.62 10.09
CA ASP A 251 26.60 -12.72 10.90
C ASP A 251 27.96 -12.39 11.56
N CYS A 252 28.62 -13.38 12.15
CA CYS A 252 29.90 -13.21 12.83
C CYS A 252 31.05 -12.81 11.87
N THR A 253 30.87 -12.93 10.58
CA THR A 253 31.82 -12.47 9.56
C THR A 253 31.60 -11.02 9.15
N GLU A 254 30.61 -10.33 9.76
CA GLU A 254 30.18 -8.98 9.46
C GLU A 254 29.69 -8.78 8.00
N ASN A 255 29.47 -9.87 7.26
CA ASN A 255 28.89 -9.81 5.92
C ASN A 255 27.38 -9.55 5.99
N TYR A 256 26.92 -8.58 5.19
CA TYR A 256 25.51 -8.24 5.08
C TYR A 256 24.79 -9.22 4.15
N VAL A 257 23.78 -9.88 4.67
CA VAL A 257 22.90 -10.79 3.91
C VAL A 257 21.59 -10.08 3.64
N MET A 258 21.24 -9.91 2.38
CA MET A 258 19.97 -9.30 2.02
C MET A 258 18.81 -10.18 2.49
N GLY A 259 17.78 -9.56 3.10
CA GLY A 259 16.67 -10.28 3.70
C GLY A 259 15.91 -11.22 2.76
N ASN A 260 15.87 -10.92 1.45
CA ASN A 260 15.27 -11.80 0.45
C ASN A 260 16.12 -13.02 0.08
N THR A 261 17.43 -13.02 0.36
CA THR A 261 18.33 -14.17 0.10
C THR A 261 18.35 -15.16 1.26
N THR A 262 17.77 -14.80 2.40
CA THR A 262 17.66 -15.70 3.57
C THR A 262 16.78 -16.94 3.32
N TYR A 263 16.10 -17.03 2.15
CA TYR A 263 15.41 -18.26 1.73
C TYR A 263 16.34 -19.50 1.71
N MET A 264 17.63 -19.30 1.58
CA MET A 264 18.62 -20.39 1.64
C MET A 264 18.60 -21.10 3.00
N LEU A 265 18.23 -20.43 4.10
CA LEU A 265 18.03 -21.07 5.41
C LEU A 265 16.90 -22.12 5.37
N ARG A 266 15.83 -21.80 4.62
CA ARG A 266 14.73 -22.75 4.37
C ARG A 266 15.22 -23.91 3.49
N ASP A 267 15.97 -23.61 2.42
CA ASP A 267 16.40 -24.60 1.45
C ASP A 267 17.38 -25.61 2.07
N ALA A 268 18.04 -25.25 3.16
CA ALA A 268 18.85 -26.17 3.96
C ALA A 268 18.01 -27.35 4.50
N ASN A 269 16.78 -27.09 4.92
CA ASN A 269 15.82 -28.14 5.34
C ASN A 269 14.37 -27.71 5.02
N PRO A 270 13.88 -28.00 3.81
CA PRO A 270 12.56 -27.54 3.36
C PRO A 270 11.35 -28.18 4.06
N THR A 271 11.58 -29.23 4.87
CA THR A 271 10.53 -29.92 5.64
C THR A 271 10.25 -29.27 6.98
N LEU A 272 11.12 -28.38 7.46
CA LEU A 272 10.93 -27.71 8.74
C LEU A 272 9.94 -26.54 8.63
N PRO A 273 8.98 -26.45 9.58
CA PRO A 273 8.11 -25.29 9.65
C PRO A 273 8.88 -24.07 10.18
N VAL A 274 8.87 -22.99 9.43
CA VAL A 274 9.55 -21.75 9.82
C VAL A 274 8.50 -20.67 10.12
N PHE A 275 8.45 -20.26 11.39
CA PHE A 275 7.65 -19.14 11.86
C PHE A 275 8.53 -17.89 12.04
N THR A 276 7.91 -16.72 12.08
CA THR A 276 8.61 -15.46 12.27
C THR A 276 7.94 -14.62 13.36
N ILE A 277 8.77 -13.99 14.21
CA ILE A 277 8.31 -13.06 15.25
C ILE A 277 8.43 -11.61 14.80
N ALA A 278 9.21 -11.34 13.75
CA ALA A 278 9.58 -10.00 13.28
C ALA A 278 9.34 -9.80 11.78
N SER A 279 8.43 -10.54 11.17
CA SER A 279 8.06 -10.49 9.74
C SER A 279 9.17 -10.89 8.76
N VAL A 280 10.33 -11.32 9.21
CA VAL A 280 11.39 -11.81 8.32
C VAL A 280 10.93 -13.08 7.61
N GLY A 281 11.08 -13.11 6.30
CA GLY A 281 10.69 -14.24 5.44
C GLY A 281 9.19 -14.31 5.08
N LEU A 282 8.32 -13.45 5.63
CA LEU A 282 6.91 -13.38 5.25
C LEU A 282 6.76 -13.06 3.76
N GLY A 283 5.87 -13.78 3.09
CA GLY A 283 5.64 -13.64 1.65
C GLY A 283 6.68 -14.33 0.77
N HIS A 284 7.74 -14.89 1.37
CA HIS A 284 8.84 -15.55 0.65
C HIS A 284 9.05 -16.99 1.12
N TRP A 285 9.39 -17.20 2.38
CA TRP A 285 9.79 -18.52 2.87
C TRP A 285 9.28 -18.87 4.28
N ALA A 286 8.86 -17.90 5.09
CA ALA A 286 8.23 -18.16 6.38
C ALA A 286 6.78 -18.57 6.19
N LEU A 287 6.31 -19.51 7.02
CA LEU A 287 4.94 -20.00 7.05
C LEU A 287 3.97 -18.92 7.55
N GLY A 288 4.38 -18.18 8.57
CA GLY A 288 3.60 -17.15 9.22
C GLY A 288 4.10 -16.83 10.61
N GLY A 289 3.32 -16.09 11.36
CA GLY A 289 3.62 -15.76 12.76
C GLY A 289 2.70 -14.68 13.30
N TYR A 290 2.87 -14.36 14.60
CA TYR A 290 2.34 -13.16 15.20
C TYR A 290 3.44 -12.09 15.20
N THR A 291 3.25 -11.03 14.43
CA THR A 291 4.28 -10.01 14.21
C THR A 291 3.71 -8.60 14.43
N PRO A 292 4.52 -7.62 14.86
CA PRO A 292 4.11 -6.22 14.85
C PRO A 292 3.74 -5.76 13.43
N VAL A 293 2.74 -4.89 13.34
CA VAL A 293 2.39 -4.21 12.08
C VAL A 293 3.34 -3.03 11.90
N TYR A 294 4.43 -3.26 11.16
CA TYR A 294 5.41 -2.21 10.91
C TYR A 294 4.83 -1.11 10.02
N HIS A 295 4.82 0.12 10.52
CA HIS A 295 4.41 1.31 9.78
C HIS A 295 5.33 2.50 10.12
N LYS A 296 5.19 3.58 9.38
CA LYS A 296 5.92 4.82 9.66
C LYS A 296 5.28 5.51 10.86
N VAL A 297 6.05 5.65 11.93
CA VAL A 297 5.58 6.26 13.20
C VAL A 297 5.85 7.78 13.27
N GLY A 298 6.39 8.37 12.22
CA GLY A 298 6.77 9.78 12.22
C GLY A 298 5.59 10.72 12.45
N LYS A 299 4.42 10.44 11.89
CA LYS A 299 3.20 11.24 12.08
C LYS A 299 2.68 11.17 13.51
N GLU A 300 2.65 9.99 14.07
CA GLU A 300 2.19 9.74 15.43
C GLU A 300 3.10 10.43 16.43
N ILE A 301 4.43 10.33 16.24
CA ILE A 301 5.41 11.04 17.10
C ILE A 301 5.25 12.56 16.95
N ALA A 302 5.02 13.09 15.74
CA ALA A 302 4.78 14.51 15.53
C ALA A 302 3.51 15.00 16.26
N GLY A 303 2.43 14.21 16.18
CA GLY A 303 1.20 14.48 16.90
C GLY A 303 1.41 14.51 18.43
N ALA A 304 2.09 13.50 18.96
CA ALA A 304 2.43 13.43 20.37
C ALA A 304 3.35 14.61 20.80
N THR A 305 4.32 14.95 19.95
CA THR A 305 5.23 16.10 20.18
C THR A 305 4.45 17.40 20.25
N TYR A 306 3.58 17.68 19.28
CA TYR A 306 2.76 18.88 19.26
C TYR A 306 1.85 18.95 20.51
N ASN A 307 1.15 17.86 20.81
CA ASN A 307 0.27 17.80 21.97
C ASN A 307 1.02 18.00 23.30
N PHE A 308 2.23 17.48 23.41
CA PHE A 308 3.06 17.62 24.62
C PHE A 308 3.62 19.04 24.79
N LEU A 309 4.12 19.66 23.72
CA LEU A 309 4.83 20.94 23.78
C LEU A 309 3.92 22.17 23.61
N ASP A 310 2.89 22.05 22.76
CA ASP A 310 2.10 23.17 22.25
C ASP A 310 0.58 22.93 22.37
N GLY A 311 0.15 21.73 22.81
CA GLY A 311 -1.26 21.35 22.95
C GLY A 311 -1.89 21.79 24.27
N GLU A 312 -3.21 21.65 24.36
CA GLU A 312 -3.95 21.86 25.61
C GLU A 312 -3.60 20.77 26.64
N THR A 313 -3.44 21.19 27.90
CA THR A 313 -3.17 20.32 29.05
C THR A 313 -4.20 19.18 29.14
N GLY A 314 -3.79 17.93 28.95
CA GLY A 314 -4.64 16.76 29.14
C GLY A 314 -4.56 15.67 28.06
N SER A 315 -3.69 15.81 27.04
CA SER A 315 -3.48 14.73 26.07
C SER A 315 -2.79 13.53 26.73
N GLU A 316 -3.30 12.32 26.44
CA GLU A 316 -2.68 11.07 26.89
C GLU A 316 -1.21 11.03 26.50
N THR A 317 -0.35 11.07 27.51
CA THR A 317 1.09 10.84 27.39
C THR A 317 1.37 9.40 27.75
N GLY A 318 2.26 8.74 27.04
CA GLY A 318 2.67 7.38 27.35
C GLY A 318 3.22 6.63 26.15
N VAL A 319 3.90 5.55 26.44
CA VAL A 319 4.43 4.65 25.41
C VAL A 319 3.32 3.72 24.93
N VAL A 320 3.08 3.72 23.63
CA VAL A 320 2.02 2.93 22.98
C VAL A 320 2.64 1.75 22.21
N PRO A 321 2.24 0.52 22.51
CA PRO A 321 2.68 -0.61 21.68
C PRO A 321 2.00 -0.58 20.32
N VAL A 322 2.80 -0.73 19.26
CA VAL A 322 2.29 -0.93 17.90
C VAL A 322 1.52 -2.25 17.85
N PRO A 323 0.29 -2.27 17.31
CA PRO A 323 -0.50 -3.49 17.25
C PRO A 323 0.20 -4.61 16.48
N GLY A 324 0.07 -5.83 16.96
CA GLY A 324 0.51 -7.02 16.23
C GLY A 324 -0.66 -7.75 15.59
N ASN A 325 -0.36 -8.52 14.54
CA ASN A 325 -1.35 -9.36 13.86
C ASN A 325 -0.77 -10.74 13.54
N TYR A 326 -1.65 -11.72 13.37
CA TYR A 326 -1.30 -13.01 12.79
C TYR A 326 -1.25 -12.85 11.27
N VAL A 327 -0.14 -13.24 10.68
CA VAL A 327 0.04 -13.19 9.21
C VAL A 327 0.51 -14.56 8.74
N PHE A 328 -0.11 -15.09 7.66
CA PHE A 328 0.24 -16.39 7.09
C PHE A 328 0.37 -16.34 5.58
N ASP A 329 1.34 -17.08 5.08
CA ASP A 329 1.55 -17.30 3.67
C ASP A 329 0.78 -18.54 3.20
N VAL A 330 -0.31 -18.33 2.45
CA VAL A 330 -1.20 -19.41 1.98
C VAL A 330 -0.46 -20.43 1.13
N LYS A 331 0.45 -19.97 0.27
CA LYS A 331 1.25 -20.86 -0.58
C LYS A 331 2.14 -21.78 0.27
N ARG A 332 2.73 -21.23 1.35
CA ARG A 332 3.55 -22.01 2.29
C ARG A 332 2.70 -22.97 3.12
N MET A 333 1.52 -22.52 3.57
CA MET A 333 0.59 -23.38 4.30
C MET A 333 0.22 -24.62 3.47
N HIS A 334 -0.12 -24.46 2.20
CA HIS A 334 -0.43 -25.59 1.32
C HIS A 334 0.74 -26.55 1.18
N GLN A 335 1.99 -26.06 1.12
CA GLN A 335 3.19 -26.90 1.06
C GLN A 335 3.36 -27.79 2.31
N PHE A 336 2.88 -27.33 3.46
CA PHE A 336 2.92 -28.06 4.73
C PHE A 336 1.62 -28.84 5.03
N GLY A 337 0.64 -28.83 4.13
CA GLY A 337 -0.65 -29.50 4.33
C GLY A 337 -1.48 -28.92 5.48
N LEU A 338 -1.30 -27.63 5.78
CA LEU A 338 -1.99 -26.93 6.87
C LEU A 338 -3.28 -26.29 6.36
N ASP A 339 -4.41 -26.62 6.99
CA ASP A 339 -5.70 -26.03 6.63
C ASP A 339 -5.90 -24.65 7.26
N SER A 340 -6.53 -23.76 6.51
CA SER A 340 -6.89 -22.42 6.97
C SER A 340 -7.89 -22.42 8.15
N ILE A 341 -8.61 -23.51 8.37
CA ILE A 341 -9.58 -23.69 9.46
C ILE A 341 -8.90 -23.57 10.84
N ASN A 342 -7.63 -23.92 10.96
CA ASN A 342 -6.87 -23.87 12.20
C ASN A 342 -6.26 -22.50 12.51
N LEU A 343 -6.50 -21.51 11.66
CA LEU A 343 -5.93 -20.18 11.85
C LEU A 343 -6.65 -19.40 12.97
N PRO A 344 -5.92 -18.54 13.69
CA PRO A 344 -6.52 -17.59 14.62
C PRO A 344 -7.50 -16.64 13.92
N LYS A 345 -8.56 -16.23 14.64
CA LYS A 345 -9.52 -15.26 14.11
C LYS A 345 -8.82 -13.94 13.75
N GLY A 346 -9.15 -13.37 12.59
CA GLY A 346 -8.57 -12.11 12.11
C GLY A 346 -7.17 -12.23 11.51
N ALA A 347 -6.67 -13.45 11.27
CA ALA A 347 -5.38 -13.64 10.63
C ALA A 347 -5.38 -13.08 9.21
N GLU A 348 -4.34 -12.34 8.87
CA GLU A 348 -4.07 -11.84 7.53
C GLU A 348 -3.45 -12.96 6.68
N LEU A 349 -3.96 -13.13 5.47
CA LEU A 349 -3.48 -14.15 4.54
C LEU A 349 -2.83 -13.47 3.34
N ILE A 350 -1.55 -13.73 3.16
CA ILE A 350 -0.76 -13.25 2.02
C ILE A 350 -0.51 -14.36 1.00
N ASN A 351 -0.06 -14.00 -0.20
CA ASN A 351 0.19 -14.95 -1.30
C ASN A 351 -0.99 -15.89 -1.58
N LYS A 352 -2.23 -15.41 -1.41
CA LYS A 352 -3.42 -16.15 -1.81
C LYS A 352 -3.32 -16.45 -3.31
N THR A 353 -3.59 -17.69 -3.69
CA THR A 353 -3.82 -17.98 -5.10
C THR A 353 -5.04 -17.18 -5.56
N PRO A 354 -4.90 -16.35 -6.60
CA PRO A 354 -6.04 -15.58 -7.09
C PRO A 354 -7.16 -16.55 -7.46
N GLY A 355 -8.37 -16.26 -7.01
CA GLY A 355 -9.55 -17.05 -7.39
C GLY A 355 -9.74 -17.06 -8.91
N PHE A 356 -10.48 -18.06 -9.44
CA PHE A 356 -10.73 -18.18 -10.89
C PHE A 356 -11.19 -16.85 -11.50
N TYR A 357 -12.09 -16.14 -10.84
CA TYR A 357 -12.57 -14.83 -11.29
C TYR A 357 -11.46 -13.75 -11.30
N GLU A 358 -10.64 -13.67 -10.28
CA GLU A 358 -9.53 -12.70 -10.20
C GLU A 358 -8.47 -12.96 -11.26
N GLN A 359 -8.17 -14.24 -11.52
CA GLN A 359 -7.19 -14.65 -12.52
C GLN A 359 -7.69 -14.42 -13.95
N TYR A 360 -8.98 -14.66 -14.22
CA TYR A 360 -9.56 -14.61 -15.55
C TYR A 360 -10.54 -13.46 -15.77
N LYS A 361 -10.65 -12.49 -14.87
CA LYS A 361 -11.64 -11.41 -14.91
C LYS A 361 -11.70 -10.67 -16.25
N TYR A 362 -10.56 -10.40 -16.87
CA TYR A 362 -10.53 -9.72 -18.17
C TYR A 362 -11.01 -10.63 -19.30
N TRP A 363 -10.73 -11.93 -19.24
CA TRP A 363 -11.26 -12.91 -20.17
C TRP A 363 -12.78 -13.08 -20.01
N VAL A 364 -13.26 -13.15 -18.77
CA VAL A 364 -14.71 -13.22 -18.48
C VAL A 364 -15.42 -11.96 -18.98
N ILE A 365 -14.89 -10.80 -18.72
CA ILE A 365 -15.45 -9.53 -19.23
C ILE A 365 -15.43 -9.51 -20.77
N GLY A 366 -14.35 -9.95 -21.41
CA GLY A 366 -14.25 -10.02 -22.87
C GLY A 366 -15.29 -10.97 -23.49
N VAL A 367 -15.47 -12.14 -22.91
CA VAL A 367 -16.48 -13.12 -23.36
C VAL A 367 -17.90 -12.57 -23.20
N VAL A 368 -18.21 -11.96 -22.05
CA VAL A 368 -19.53 -11.33 -21.81
C VAL A 368 -19.77 -10.19 -22.80
N ALA A 369 -18.78 -9.33 -23.05
CA ALA A 369 -18.91 -8.24 -24.01
C ALA A 369 -19.12 -8.76 -25.45
N ALA A 370 -18.38 -9.80 -25.86
CA ALA A 370 -18.58 -10.43 -27.16
C ALA A 370 -19.97 -11.03 -27.29
N PHE A 371 -20.48 -11.69 -26.25
CA PHE A 371 -21.82 -12.26 -26.24
C PHE A 371 -22.91 -11.18 -26.33
N MET A 372 -22.76 -10.09 -25.60
CA MET A 372 -23.66 -8.92 -25.68
C MET A 372 -23.64 -8.28 -27.08
N PHE A 373 -22.45 -8.20 -27.70
CA PHE A 373 -22.32 -7.72 -29.07
C PHE A 373 -23.04 -8.61 -30.08
N LEU A 374 -22.91 -9.93 -29.96
CA LEU A 374 -23.61 -10.90 -30.81
C LEU A 374 -25.14 -10.78 -30.65
N ILE A 375 -25.64 -10.63 -29.43
CA ILE A 375 -27.06 -10.39 -29.16
C ILE A 375 -27.53 -9.11 -29.84
N ALA A 376 -26.75 -8.03 -29.71
CA ALA A 376 -27.11 -6.77 -30.38
C ALA A 376 -27.14 -6.89 -31.89
N CYS A 377 -26.16 -7.55 -32.50
CA CYS A 377 -26.15 -7.86 -33.93
C CYS A 377 -27.36 -8.70 -34.35
N PHE A 378 -27.71 -9.71 -33.56
CA PHE A 378 -28.89 -10.56 -33.83
C PHE A 378 -30.19 -9.75 -33.77
N LEU A 379 -30.37 -8.92 -32.79
CA LEU A 379 -31.55 -8.05 -32.66
C LEU A 379 -31.66 -7.06 -33.83
N ILE A 380 -30.53 -6.50 -34.24
CA ILE A 380 -30.46 -5.60 -35.41
C ILE A 380 -30.84 -6.36 -36.67
N ALA A 381 -30.34 -7.58 -36.87
CA ALA A 381 -30.68 -8.40 -38.00
C ALA A 381 -32.17 -8.75 -38.04
N VAL A 382 -32.75 -9.16 -36.91
CA VAL A 382 -34.20 -9.40 -36.78
C VAL A 382 -35.01 -8.16 -37.11
N TYR A 383 -34.61 -6.99 -36.58
CA TYR A 383 -35.25 -5.71 -36.89
C TYR A 383 -35.24 -5.42 -38.38
N TYR A 384 -34.12 -5.59 -39.05
CA TYR A 384 -34.02 -5.35 -40.49
C TYR A 384 -34.85 -6.36 -41.32
N ILE A 385 -34.89 -7.64 -40.93
CA ILE A 385 -35.72 -8.66 -41.59
C ILE A 385 -37.21 -8.26 -41.48
N VAL A 386 -37.68 -7.92 -40.29
CA VAL A 386 -39.08 -7.50 -40.09
C VAL A 386 -39.38 -6.25 -40.92
N ARG A 387 -38.48 -5.27 -40.93
CA ARG A 387 -38.63 -4.02 -41.69
C ARG A 387 -38.68 -4.27 -43.20
N ILE A 388 -37.81 -5.15 -43.71
CA ILE A 388 -37.76 -5.51 -45.14
C ILE A 388 -39.09 -6.20 -45.53
N ASN A 389 -39.58 -7.14 -44.74
CA ASN A 389 -40.82 -7.81 -44.98
C ASN A 389 -42.01 -6.80 -45.05
N HIS A 390 -42.06 -5.87 -44.09
CA HIS A 390 -43.10 -4.83 -44.08
C HIS A 390 -43.01 -3.90 -45.29
N LEU A 391 -41.78 -3.54 -45.71
CA LEU A 391 -41.59 -2.74 -46.94
C LEU A 391 -41.98 -3.51 -48.20
N LYS A 392 -41.72 -4.82 -48.26
CA LYS A 392 -42.12 -5.69 -49.36
C LYS A 392 -43.65 -5.74 -49.47
N ASP A 393 -44.35 -5.98 -48.35
CA ASP A 393 -45.81 -6.01 -48.31
C ASP A 393 -46.42 -4.65 -48.76
N ASN A 394 -45.85 -3.55 -48.35
CA ASN A 394 -46.30 -2.21 -48.76
C ASN A 394 -46.02 -1.97 -50.24
N LEU A 395 -44.90 -2.46 -50.77
CA LEU A 395 -44.54 -2.36 -52.19
C LEU A 395 -45.50 -3.17 -53.07
N GLU A 396 -45.83 -4.41 -52.63
CA GLU A 396 -46.81 -5.27 -53.34
C GLU A 396 -48.19 -4.58 -53.39
N LYS A 397 -48.69 -4.05 -52.26
CA LYS A 397 -49.96 -3.30 -52.24
C LYS A 397 -49.95 -2.08 -53.15
N SER A 398 -48.87 -1.29 -53.09
CA SER A 398 -48.75 -0.13 -53.98
C SER A 398 -48.65 -0.53 -55.46
N GLY A 399 -48.02 -1.68 -55.74
CA GLY A 399 -47.93 -2.25 -57.07
C GLY A 399 -49.33 -2.67 -57.61
N GLU A 400 -50.15 -3.32 -56.78
CA GLU A 400 -51.53 -3.71 -57.12
C GLU A 400 -52.41 -2.48 -57.35
N GLU A 401 -52.32 -1.46 -56.46
CA GLU A 401 -53.08 -0.20 -56.62
C GLU A 401 -52.67 0.52 -57.91
N LEU A 402 -51.39 0.56 -58.25
CA LEU A 402 -50.90 1.17 -59.47
C LEU A 402 -51.42 0.42 -60.73
N LEU A 403 -51.47 -0.94 -60.65
CA LEU A 403 -51.95 -1.76 -61.76
C LEU A 403 -53.43 -1.47 -62.01
N VAL A 404 -54.27 -1.43 -60.94
CA VAL A 404 -55.69 -1.06 -61.01
C VAL A 404 -55.89 0.35 -61.53
N ALA A 405 -55.07 1.30 -61.08
CA ALA A 405 -55.13 2.67 -61.58
C ALA A 405 -54.77 2.79 -63.07
N LYS A 406 -53.78 2.02 -63.51
CA LYS A 406 -53.36 1.95 -64.92
C LYS A 406 -54.49 1.38 -65.78
N GLU A 407 -55.09 0.23 -65.38
CA GLU A 407 -56.19 -0.37 -66.13
C GLU A 407 -57.36 0.62 -66.28
N LYS A 408 -57.76 1.30 -65.21
CA LYS A 408 -58.82 2.36 -65.25
C LYS A 408 -58.47 3.49 -66.18
N ALA A 409 -57.20 3.92 -66.18
CA ALA A 409 -56.75 5.00 -67.04
C ALA A 409 -56.74 4.57 -68.53
N GLU A 410 -56.31 3.31 -68.85
CA GLU A 410 -56.31 2.73 -70.17
C GLU A 410 -57.76 2.56 -70.68
N GLU A 411 -58.70 2.10 -69.84
CA GLU A 411 -60.10 1.99 -70.18
C GLU A 411 -60.75 3.33 -70.45
N ALA A 412 -60.48 4.35 -69.59
CA ALA A 412 -60.96 5.70 -69.80
C ALA A 412 -60.38 6.29 -71.09
N ASN A 413 -59.12 6.04 -71.41
CA ASN A 413 -58.51 6.49 -72.65
C ASN A 413 -59.09 5.80 -73.89
N ARG A 414 -59.39 4.48 -73.77
CA ARG A 414 -60.05 3.72 -74.81
C ARG A 414 -61.51 4.22 -75.06
N LEU A 415 -62.24 4.51 -73.97
CA LEU A 415 -63.60 5.07 -74.05
C LEU A 415 -63.56 6.50 -74.66
N LYS A 416 -62.57 7.31 -74.25
CA LYS A 416 -62.36 8.65 -74.83
C LYS A 416 -62.07 8.60 -76.31
N THR A 417 -61.19 7.67 -76.75
CA THR A 417 -60.83 7.49 -78.17
C THR A 417 -62.06 6.97 -78.98
N ALA A 418 -62.80 6.03 -78.45
CA ALA A 418 -64.03 5.55 -79.07
C ALA A 418 -65.10 6.67 -79.17
N PHE A 419 -65.26 7.45 -78.07
CA PHE A 419 -66.18 8.58 -78.07
C PHE A 419 -65.79 9.63 -79.13
N LEU A 420 -64.49 10.00 -79.21
CA LEU A 420 -64.02 10.95 -80.20
C LEU A 420 -64.18 10.46 -81.64
N ALA A 421 -63.96 9.13 -81.87
CA ALA A 421 -64.17 8.54 -83.17
C ALA A 421 -65.65 8.53 -83.59
N ASN A 422 -66.55 8.17 -82.64
CA ASN A 422 -67.99 8.18 -82.89
C ASN A 422 -68.50 9.60 -83.13
N MET A 423 -68.04 10.58 -82.27
CA MET A 423 -68.35 12.00 -82.41
C MET A 423 -67.88 12.58 -83.77
N SER A 424 -66.70 12.16 -84.20
CA SER A 424 -66.17 12.56 -85.50
C SER A 424 -67.04 12.03 -86.64
N HIS A 425 -67.53 10.81 -86.52
CA HIS A 425 -68.42 10.23 -87.49
C HIS A 425 -69.77 10.88 -87.51
N GLU A 426 -70.35 11.10 -86.29
CA GLU A 426 -71.69 11.78 -86.16
C GLU A 426 -71.62 13.27 -86.56
N ILE A 427 -70.49 13.95 -86.39
CA ILE A 427 -70.32 15.34 -86.83
C ILE A 427 -70.05 15.34 -88.36
N ARG A 428 -69.30 14.42 -88.90
CA ARG A 428 -68.97 14.40 -90.31
C ARG A 428 -70.24 14.18 -91.20
N THR A 429 -71.14 13.29 -90.75
CA THR A 429 -72.39 12.97 -91.52
C THR A 429 -73.26 14.19 -91.74
N PRO A 430 -73.66 14.98 -90.73
CA PRO A 430 -74.48 16.20 -90.98
C PRO A 430 -73.63 17.26 -91.68
N LEU A 431 -72.29 17.35 -91.40
CA LEU A 431 -71.47 18.37 -92.05
C LEU A 431 -71.34 18.08 -93.56
N ASN A 432 -71.18 16.77 -93.95
CA ASN A 432 -71.17 16.35 -95.37
C ASN A 432 -72.51 16.58 -96.02
N ALA A 433 -73.62 16.41 -95.27
CA ALA A 433 -74.97 16.76 -95.76
C ALA A 433 -75.10 18.29 -95.99
N ILE A 434 -74.64 19.11 -95.07
CA ILE A 434 -74.67 20.56 -95.19
C ILE A 434 -73.77 21.01 -96.42
N VAL A 435 -72.53 20.42 -96.50
CA VAL A 435 -71.69 20.74 -97.68
C VAL A 435 -72.26 20.24 -98.99
N GLY A 436 -72.94 19.08 -98.95
CA GLY A 436 -73.62 18.50 -100.11
C GLY A 436 -74.78 19.42 -100.54
N PHE A 437 -75.63 19.81 -99.66
CA PHE A 437 -76.73 20.73 -99.92
C PHE A 437 -76.22 22.12 -100.32
N SER A 438 -75.16 22.62 -99.75
CA SER A 438 -74.51 23.89 -100.10
C SER A 438 -74.02 23.90 -101.54
N ASN A 439 -73.39 22.74 -101.95
CA ASN A 439 -72.85 22.55 -103.29
C ASN A 439 -74.01 22.43 -104.34
N VAL A 440 -75.16 21.88 -103.95
CA VAL A 440 -76.33 21.89 -104.82
C VAL A 440 -77.01 23.26 -105.01
N LEU A 441 -76.99 24.05 -103.92
CA LEU A 441 -77.45 25.43 -103.93
C LEU A 441 -76.58 26.41 -104.76
N VAL A 442 -75.26 26.14 -104.75
CA VAL A 442 -74.31 27.00 -105.48
C VAL A 442 -74.19 26.54 -107.00
N GLY A 443 -74.63 25.30 -107.28
CA GLY A 443 -74.52 24.76 -108.61
C GLY A 443 -75.68 25.10 -109.57
N ASP A 444 -76.66 25.94 -109.11
CA ASP A 444 -77.89 26.27 -109.93
C ASP A 444 -77.93 27.70 -110.51
N ASP A 445 -76.81 28.47 -110.35
CA ASP A 445 -76.75 29.80 -110.95
C ASP A 445 -75.52 29.91 -111.91
N ALA A 446 -75.52 29.02 -112.89
CA ALA A 446 -74.68 29.20 -114.10
C ALA A 446 -75.37 28.60 -115.34
N LYS A 447 -76.50 29.28 -115.72
CA LYS A 447 -76.85 29.59 -117.15
C LYS A 447 -77.92 30.67 -117.11
#